data_d512432715b28fb83974884336aa4152
#
_entry.id   d512432715b28fb83974884336aa4152
#
_cell.length_a   1.000
_cell.length_b   1.000
_cell.length_c   1.000
_cell.angle_alpha   90.00
_cell.angle_beta   90.00
_cell.angle_gamma   90.00
#
_symmetry.space_group_name_H-M   'P 1'
#
loop_
_entity.id
_entity.type
_entity.pdbx_description
1 polymer ?
#
loop_
_entity_poly.entity_id
_entity_poly.type
_entity_poly.pdbx_seq_one_letter_code
_entity_poly.pdbx_strand_id
1 'polypeptide(L)'
;NGSVTRLKQPEKFVGFQGEAIEPTAILLKNNGLHVEIQIDPNSPIGQTDAAGVKDLLVEAAVTTIMDCEDSTAAVDADDKVLAYRNWLGILKGTLVEQVSKGGRSFTRTLNPDRVYQRPDGQGEIKLHGRSLLFVRNVGNLMSNPSILYTGTDGRRHEIPENILDAVITTLIAVHDLKGHGANGIRNSRTGS
;
A
#
# COMPACT_ATOMS: atom_id res chain seq x y z
N ASN A 1 30.04 -2.97 31.69
CA ASN A 1 29.49 -1.73 32.28
C ASN A 1 28.75 -0.97 31.18
N GLY A 2 27.45 -1.19 31.03
CA GLY A 2 26.63 -0.41 30.13
C GLY A 2 26.38 0.98 30.72
N SER A 3 26.88 2.02 30.10
CA SER A 3 26.51 3.38 30.47
C SER A 3 25.07 3.65 29.95
N VAL A 4 24.25 4.18 30.84
CA VAL A 4 22.89 4.66 30.40
C VAL A 4 23.12 5.84 29.48
N THR A 5 22.65 5.72 28.23
CA THR A 5 22.68 6.81 27.27
C THR A 5 21.23 7.22 26.95
N ARG A 6 21.06 8.45 26.50
CA ARG A 6 19.75 8.98 26.10
C ARG A 6 19.79 9.38 24.63
N LEU A 7 18.63 9.38 24.01
CA LEU A 7 18.48 9.98 22.69
C LEU A 7 18.99 11.43 22.72
N LYS A 8 19.83 11.82 21.75
CA LYS A 8 20.32 13.20 21.64
C LYS A 8 19.20 14.20 21.37
N GLN A 9 18.14 13.76 20.72
CA GLN A 9 16.97 14.55 20.35
C GLN A 9 15.71 13.76 20.77
N PRO A 10 15.35 13.79 22.07
CA PRO A 10 14.25 12.99 22.61
C PRO A 10 12.89 13.36 22.01
N GLU A 11 12.73 14.57 21.50
CA GLU A 11 11.52 15.03 20.81
C GLU A 11 11.25 14.29 19.51
N LYS A 12 12.20 13.57 18.96
CA LYS A 12 12.02 12.70 17.79
C LYS A 12 11.40 11.35 18.11
N PHE A 13 11.37 10.94 19.36
CA PHE A 13 10.66 9.77 19.81
C PHE A 13 9.17 10.11 19.94
N VAL A 14 8.36 9.58 19.04
CA VAL A 14 6.96 9.98 18.90
C VAL A 14 5.97 8.87 19.25
N GLY A 15 6.41 7.61 19.33
CA GLY A 15 5.52 6.51 19.68
C GLY A 15 6.22 5.18 19.89
N PHE A 16 5.49 4.21 20.43
CA PHE A 16 5.97 2.85 20.63
C PHE A 16 4.82 1.84 20.55
N GLN A 17 5.14 0.58 20.37
CA GLN A 17 4.23 -0.57 20.51
C GLN A 17 4.75 -1.50 21.59
N GLY A 18 3.84 -2.27 22.20
CA GLY A 18 4.14 -3.13 23.34
C GLY A 18 4.12 -2.37 24.67
N GLU A 19 4.77 -2.90 25.68
CA GLU A 19 4.89 -2.26 26.97
C GLU A 19 5.97 -1.17 26.97
N ALA A 20 5.78 -0.09 27.72
CA ALA A 20 6.72 1.03 27.75
C ALA A 20 8.14 0.65 28.20
N ILE A 21 8.26 -0.36 29.06
CA ILE A 21 9.54 -0.88 29.55
C ILE A 21 10.15 -1.97 28.67
N GLU A 22 9.33 -2.57 27.78
CA GLU A 22 9.71 -3.65 26.86
C GLU A 22 8.98 -3.47 25.53
N PRO A 23 9.30 -2.42 24.77
CA PRO A 23 8.60 -2.13 23.55
C PRO A 23 8.96 -3.15 22.45
N THR A 24 7.97 -3.50 21.64
CA THR A 24 8.15 -4.32 20.43
C THR A 24 8.46 -3.48 19.20
N ALA A 25 8.16 -2.19 19.25
CA ALA A 25 8.58 -1.22 18.23
C ALA A 25 8.73 0.18 18.83
N ILE A 26 9.69 0.93 18.31
CA ILE A 26 9.92 2.35 18.63
C ILE A 26 9.75 3.16 17.36
N LEU A 27 8.94 4.23 17.43
CA LEU A 27 8.70 5.13 16.32
C LEU A 27 9.43 6.45 16.52
N LEU A 28 10.31 6.75 15.59
CA LEU A 28 11.00 8.05 15.51
C LEU A 28 10.43 8.86 14.35
N LYS A 29 10.44 10.19 14.47
CA LYS A 29 10.05 11.12 13.40
C LYS A 29 11.13 12.15 13.16
N ASN A 30 11.52 12.34 11.90
CA ASN A 30 12.49 13.35 11.48
C ASN A 30 12.08 13.95 10.15
N ASN A 31 11.99 15.28 10.07
CA ASN A 31 11.61 16.01 8.87
C ASN A 31 10.32 15.48 8.19
N GLY A 32 9.32 15.14 8.99
CA GLY A 32 8.05 14.61 8.49
C GLY A 32 8.04 13.11 8.19
N LEU A 33 9.18 12.45 8.09
CA LEU A 33 9.29 11.01 7.83
C LEU A 33 9.44 10.22 9.13
N HIS A 34 8.90 9.01 9.13
CA HIS A 34 8.98 8.10 10.26
C HIS A 34 10.00 6.98 10.02
N VAL A 35 10.66 6.59 11.10
CA VAL A 35 11.51 5.40 11.18
C VAL A 35 10.98 4.54 12.32
N GLU A 36 10.61 3.30 12.00
CA GLU A 36 10.20 2.31 12.98
C GLU A 36 11.35 1.35 13.25
N ILE A 37 11.75 1.24 14.50
CA ILE A 37 12.74 0.27 14.99
C ILE A 37 11.95 -0.91 15.54
N GLN A 38 12.00 -2.06 14.89
CA GLN A 38 11.33 -3.29 15.32
C GLN A 38 12.21 -4.08 16.27
N ILE A 39 11.68 -4.48 17.41
CA ILE A 39 12.37 -5.20 18.47
C ILE A 39 11.73 -6.57 18.66
N ASP A 40 12.51 -7.62 18.47
CA ASP A 40 12.10 -9.01 18.69
C ASP A 40 13.36 -9.86 18.97
N PRO A 41 13.74 -10.00 20.24
CA PRO A 41 14.93 -10.76 20.64
C PRO A 41 14.85 -12.26 20.29
N ASN A 42 13.67 -12.78 19.95
CA ASN A 42 13.51 -14.17 19.53
C ASN A 42 13.65 -14.39 18.02
N SER A 43 13.70 -13.32 17.23
CA SER A 43 13.93 -13.42 15.79
C SER A 43 15.39 -13.79 15.48
N PRO A 44 15.66 -14.43 14.32
CA PRO A 44 17.04 -14.80 13.95
C PRO A 44 18.02 -13.62 13.94
N ILE A 45 17.56 -12.42 13.59
CA ILE A 45 18.39 -11.20 13.60
C ILE A 45 18.47 -10.62 15.01
N GLY A 46 17.34 -10.46 15.70
CA GLY A 46 17.29 -9.88 17.04
C GLY A 46 18.11 -10.65 18.09
N GLN A 47 18.24 -11.98 17.95
CA GLN A 47 19.10 -12.80 18.81
C GLN A 47 20.59 -12.41 18.73
N THR A 48 21.03 -11.79 17.65
CA THR A 48 22.41 -11.36 17.44
C THR A 48 22.64 -9.89 17.77
N ASP A 49 21.59 -9.15 18.08
CA ASP A 49 21.63 -7.73 18.44
C ASP A 49 21.48 -7.54 19.95
N ALA A 50 22.33 -6.68 20.54
CA ALA A 50 22.35 -6.45 21.99
C ALA A 50 21.05 -5.84 22.55
N ALA A 51 20.27 -5.15 21.71
CA ALA A 51 18.97 -4.56 22.05
C ALA A 51 17.80 -5.35 21.47
N GLY A 52 18.05 -6.49 20.82
CA GLY A 52 17.04 -7.31 20.19
C GLY A 52 16.42 -6.67 18.92
N VAL A 53 17.12 -5.72 18.29
CA VAL A 53 16.63 -5.07 17.09
C VAL A 53 16.57 -6.07 15.94
N LYS A 54 15.38 -6.24 15.38
CA LYS A 54 15.08 -7.18 14.31
C LYS A 54 15.17 -6.51 12.95
N ASP A 55 14.62 -5.30 12.81
CA ASP A 55 14.51 -4.60 11.53
C ASP A 55 14.30 -3.10 11.72
N LEU A 56 14.54 -2.34 10.67
CA LEU A 56 14.26 -0.91 10.58
C LEU A 56 13.35 -0.66 9.36
N LEU A 57 12.15 -0.12 9.61
CA LEU A 57 11.24 0.32 8.55
C LEU A 57 11.33 1.83 8.40
N VAL A 58 11.67 2.28 7.21
CA VAL A 58 11.79 3.70 6.87
C VAL A 58 10.72 4.07 5.85
N GLU A 59 10.07 5.21 6.04
CA GLU A 59 9.14 5.77 5.04
C GLU A 59 9.93 6.27 3.82
N ALA A 60 10.33 5.34 2.95
CA ALA A 60 11.12 5.64 1.75
C ALA A 60 10.27 5.74 0.48
N ALA A 61 9.15 5.03 0.42
CA ALA A 61 8.22 5.04 -0.71
C ALA A 61 6.82 5.40 -0.21
N VAL A 62 6.34 6.59 -0.56
CA VAL A 62 5.03 7.09 -0.15
C VAL A 62 3.95 6.89 -1.20
N THR A 63 4.32 6.44 -2.40
CA THR A 63 3.44 6.21 -3.55
C THR A 63 3.61 4.82 -4.12
N THR A 64 2.53 4.30 -4.71
CA THR A 64 2.51 3.04 -5.47
C THR A 64 1.73 3.28 -6.76
N ILE A 65 2.10 2.60 -7.83
CA ILE A 65 1.41 2.69 -9.12
C ILE A 65 0.80 1.34 -9.45
N MET A 66 -0.53 1.33 -9.71
CA MET A 66 -1.18 0.25 -10.43
C MET A 66 -0.99 0.53 -11.93
N ASP A 67 -0.14 -0.25 -12.56
CA ASP A 67 0.33 0.02 -13.92
C ASP A 67 -0.37 -0.86 -14.93
N CYS A 68 -1.26 -0.27 -15.74
CA CYS A 68 -1.97 -0.96 -16.81
C CYS A 68 -1.14 -1.07 -18.09
N GLU A 69 0.03 -0.43 -18.18
CA GLU A 69 0.87 -0.41 -19.38
C GLU A 69 1.99 -1.44 -19.31
N ASP A 70 3.06 -1.16 -18.58
CA ASP A 70 4.26 -2.00 -18.62
C ASP A 70 4.18 -3.24 -17.73
N SER A 71 3.43 -3.18 -16.64
CA SER A 71 3.35 -4.27 -15.66
C SER A 71 2.15 -5.19 -15.85
N THR A 72 1.27 -4.89 -16.82
CA THR A 72 0.06 -5.68 -17.09
C THR A 72 0.01 -6.00 -18.58
N ALA A 73 0.25 -7.25 -18.93
CA ALA A 73 0.02 -7.73 -20.30
C ALA A 73 -1.47 -8.08 -20.44
N ALA A 74 -2.23 -7.26 -21.16
CA ALA A 74 -3.65 -7.49 -21.44
C ALA A 74 -3.85 -7.56 -22.94
N VAL A 75 -4.09 -8.77 -23.46
CA VAL A 75 -4.25 -9.02 -24.90
C VAL A 75 -5.71 -9.17 -25.31
N ASP A 76 -6.60 -9.38 -24.35
CA ASP A 76 -8.04 -9.56 -24.60
C ASP A 76 -8.90 -8.94 -23.48
N ALA A 77 -10.21 -9.20 -23.56
CA ALA A 77 -11.18 -8.69 -22.61
C ALA A 77 -11.02 -9.29 -21.22
N ASP A 78 -10.65 -10.57 -21.11
CA ASP A 78 -10.54 -11.26 -19.83
C ASP A 78 -9.36 -10.75 -19.04
N ASP A 79 -8.23 -10.50 -19.70
CA ASP A 79 -7.06 -9.88 -19.09
C ASP A 79 -7.37 -8.47 -18.56
N LYS A 80 -8.10 -7.66 -19.36
CA LYS A 80 -8.53 -6.32 -18.91
C LYS A 80 -9.47 -6.38 -17.73
N VAL A 81 -10.44 -7.28 -17.75
CA VAL A 81 -11.36 -7.48 -16.63
C VAL A 81 -10.60 -7.89 -15.38
N LEU A 82 -9.61 -8.74 -15.48
CA LEU A 82 -8.76 -9.13 -14.34
C LEU A 82 -8.00 -7.91 -13.75
N ALA A 83 -7.38 -7.09 -14.61
CA ALA A 83 -6.69 -5.88 -14.18
C ALA A 83 -7.63 -4.91 -13.44
N TYR A 84 -8.82 -4.66 -13.99
CA TYR A 84 -9.82 -3.80 -13.37
C TYR A 84 -10.42 -4.38 -12.08
N ARG A 85 -10.61 -5.70 -12.00
CA ARG A 85 -11.03 -6.37 -10.77
C ARG A 85 -9.98 -6.21 -9.66
N ASN A 86 -8.70 -6.33 -10.00
CA ASN A 86 -7.62 -6.10 -9.04
C ASN A 86 -7.61 -4.65 -8.54
N TRP A 87 -7.73 -3.68 -9.46
CA TRP A 87 -7.85 -2.27 -9.11
C TRP A 87 -9.06 -2.01 -8.21
N LEU A 88 -10.22 -2.52 -8.56
CA LEU A 88 -11.43 -2.43 -7.75
C LEU A 88 -11.25 -3.09 -6.38
N GLY A 89 -10.64 -4.27 -6.33
CA GLY A 89 -10.39 -5.00 -5.09
C GLY A 89 -9.46 -4.25 -4.14
N ILE A 90 -8.43 -3.59 -4.67
CA ILE A 90 -7.55 -2.69 -3.89
C ILE A 90 -8.37 -1.54 -3.29
N LEU A 91 -9.12 -0.82 -4.12
CA LEU A 91 -9.86 0.35 -3.67
C LEU A 91 -11.06 0.01 -2.78
N LYS A 92 -11.64 -1.18 -2.93
CA LYS A 92 -12.62 -1.72 -1.97
C LYS A 92 -12.00 -2.24 -0.67
N GLY A 93 -10.70 -2.49 -0.65
CA GLY A 93 -10.03 -3.11 0.49
C GLY A 93 -10.31 -4.61 0.63
N THR A 94 -10.73 -5.27 -0.45
CA THR A 94 -11.14 -6.68 -0.46
C THR A 94 -10.23 -7.57 -1.29
N LEU A 95 -9.17 -7.02 -1.88
CA LEU A 95 -8.23 -7.81 -2.67
C LEU A 95 -7.47 -8.78 -1.75
N VAL A 96 -7.55 -10.06 -2.09
CA VAL A 96 -6.88 -11.16 -1.39
C VAL A 96 -6.16 -12.01 -2.41
N GLU A 97 -4.90 -12.33 -2.13
CA GLU A 97 -4.07 -13.16 -3.00
C GLU A 97 -3.45 -14.30 -2.20
N GLN A 98 -3.48 -15.51 -2.77
CA GLN A 98 -2.76 -16.65 -2.22
C GLN A 98 -1.37 -16.70 -2.83
N VAL A 99 -0.35 -16.53 -2.00
CA VAL A 99 1.05 -16.49 -2.43
C VAL A 99 1.79 -17.70 -1.91
N SER A 100 2.51 -18.40 -2.81
CA SER A 100 3.42 -19.47 -2.45
C SER A 100 4.86 -19.02 -2.68
N LYS A 101 5.66 -18.99 -1.61
CA LYS A 101 7.08 -18.59 -1.67
C LYS A 101 7.91 -19.45 -0.74
N GLY A 102 9.00 -20.03 -1.24
CA GLY A 102 9.92 -20.83 -0.44
C GLY A 102 9.26 -22.05 0.23
N GLY A 103 8.29 -22.69 -0.43
CA GLY A 103 7.56 -23.85 0.11
C GLY A 103 6.50 -23.49 1.18
N ARG A 104 6.26 -22.22 1.43
CA ARG A 104 5.20 -21.73 2.33
C ARG A 104 4.12 -21.03 1.53
N SER A 105 2.85 -21.32 1.83
CA SER A 105 1.69 -20.61 1.29
C SER A 105 1.13 -19.70 2.35
N PHE A 106 0.82 -18.46 1.96
CA PHE A 106 0.20 -17.47 2.84
C PHE A 106 -0.76 -16.58 2.06
N THR A 107 -1.73 -16.05 2.78
CA THR A 107 -2.70 -15.10 2.21
C THR A 107 -2.15 -13.69 2.33
N ARG A 108 -2.06 -12.97 1.21
CA ARG A 108 -1.71 -11.55 1.16
C ARG A 108 -2.98 -10.72 1.08
N THR A 109 -3.07 -9.71 1.92
CA THR A 109 -4.14 -8.70 1.92
C THR A 109 -3.51 -7.31 1.95
N LEU A 110 -4.33 -6.26 1.85
CA LEU A 110 -3.87 -4.90 2.12
C LEU A 110 -3.41 -4.77 3.56
N ASN A 111 -2.30 -4.08 3.78
CA ASN A 111 -1.77 -3.86 5.11
C ASN A 111 -2.72 -2.99 5.95
N PRO A 112 -2.98 -3.36 7.22
CA PRO A 112 -3.70 -2.50 8.15
C PRO A 112 -2.88 -1.25 8.48
N ASP A 113 -3.54 -0.23 9.00
CA ASP A 113 -2.86 0.90 9.60
C ASP A 113 -2.07 0.46 10.83
N ARG A 114 -0.95 1.11 11.11
CA ARG A 114 -0.09 0.85 12.25
C ARG A 114 -0.39 1.85 13.35
N VAL A 115 -0.61 1.38 14.55
CA VAL A 115 -0.98 2.20 15.71
C VAL A 115 0.14 2.13 16.75
N TYR A 116 0.51 3.27 17.29
CA TYR A 116 1.55 3.42 18.31
C TYR A 116 1.02 4.26 19.47
N GLN A 117 1.36 3.90 20.69
CA GLN A 117 1.09 4.70 21.87
C GLN A 117 2.05 5.91 21.91
N ARG A 118 1.56 7.07 22.32
CA ARG A 118 2.41 8.24 22.54
C ARG A 118 3.27 8.09 23.79
N PRO A 119 4.51 8.63 23.79
CA PRO A 119 5.40 8.53 24.95
C PRO A 119 4.85 9.21 26.22
N ASP A 120 3.99 10.21 26.07
CA ASP A 120 3.33 10.92 27.15
C ASP A 120 2.09 10.19 27.73
N GLY A 121 1.73 9.03 27.16
CA GLY A 121 0.54 8.28 27.51
C GLY A 121 -0.78 8.93 27.07
N GLN A 122 -0.73 10.02 26.31
CA GLN A 122 -1.93 10.75 25.89
C GLN A 122 -2.32 10.40 24.44
N GLY A 123 -2.90 9.22 24.27
CA GLY A 123 -3.46 8.79 22.98
C GLY A 123 -2.46 8.08 22.06
N GLU A 124 -2.82 8.00 20.80
CA GLU A 124 -2.16 7.19 19.81
C GLU A 124 -1.68 8.00 18.60
N ILE A 125 -0.69 7.46 17.91
CA ILE A 125 -0.29 7.87 16.56
C ILE A 125 -0.66 6.74 15.61
N LYS A 126 -1.34 7.09 14.53
CA LYS A 126 -1.75 6.16 13.50
C LYS A 126 -1.02 6.46 12.20
N LEU A 127 -0.26 5.50 11.70
CA LEU A 127 0.36 5.56 10.38
C LEU A 127 -0.43 4.70 9.40
N HIS A 128 -0.62 5.22 8.19
CA HIS A 128 -1.28 4.47 7.14
C HIS A 128 -0.48 3.22 6.76
N GLY A 129 -1.16 2.09 6.67
CA GLY A 129 -0.58 0.84 6.18
C GLY A 129 -0.46 0.79 4.64
N ARG A 130 -1.08 1.74 3.95
CA ARG A 130 -1.14 1.85 2.50
C ARG A 130 -0.55 3.17 2.03
N SER A 131 0.16 3.14 0.92
CA SER A 131 0.72 4.33 0.28
C SER A 131 -0.33 5.07 -0.56
N LEU A 132 -0.02 6.29 -0.98
CA LEU A 132 -0.78 6.99 -2.01
C LEU A 132 -0.72 6.16 -3.30
N LEU A 133 -1.89 5.82 -3.84
CA LEU A 133 -2.03 4.91 -4.97
C LEU A 133 -2.40 5.70 -6.22
N PHE A 134 -1.55 5.58 -7.25
CA PHE A 134 -1.82 6.07 -8.60
C PHE A 134 -2.19 4.91 -9.52
N VAL A 135 -2.82 5.23 -10.63
CA VAL A 135 -3.01 4.32 -11.75
C VAL A 135 -2.35 4.92 -13.00
N ARG A 136 -1.59 4.11 -13.74
CA ARG A 136 -1.12 4.48 -15.06
C ARG A 136 -1.93 3.72 -16.11
N ASN A 137 -2.66 4.45 -16.93
CA ASN A 137 -3.41 3.90 -18.04
C ASN A 137 -2.49 3.68 -19.24
N VAL A 138 -2.90 2.83 -20.16
CA VAL A 138 -2.20 2.61 -21.45
C VAL A 138 -2.18 3.89 -22.27
N GLY A 139 -1.12 4.09 -23.03
CA GLY A 139 -1.00 5.20 -23.99
C GLY A 139 -1.90 5.07 -25.22
N ASN A 140 -1.83 6.07 -26.13
CA ASN A 140 -2.72 6.19 -27.29
C ASN A 140 -2.44 5.23 -28.47
N LEU A 141 -1.63 4.20 -28.27
CA LEU A 141 -1.17 3.33 -29.36
C LEU A 141 -1.92 2.01 -29.48
N MET A 142 -2.68 1.62 -28.45
CA MET A 142 -3.29 0.31 -28.35
C MET A 142 -4.80 0.39 -28.53
N SER A 143 -5.38 -0.64 -29.13
CA SER A 143 -6.81 -0.93 -29.10
C SER A 143 -7.06 -2.26 -28.41
N ASN A 144 -8.29 -2.48 -27.95
CA ASN A 144 -8.67 -3.71 -27.26
C ASN A 144 -10.04 -4.21 -27.73
N PRO A 145 -10.18 -5.52 -28.04
CA PRO A 145 -11.41 -6.09 -28.57
C PRO A 145 -12.54 -6.24 -27.54
N SER A 146 -12.32 -5.86 -26.27
CA SER A 146 -13.34 -5.93 -25.22
C SER A 146 -14.59 -5.10 -25.52
N ILE A 147 -14.45 -4.01 -26.28
CA ILE A 147 -15.56 -3.20 -26.78
C ILE A 147 -15.35 -2.92 -28.27
N LEU A 148 -16.36 -3.25 -29.06
CA LEU A 148 -16.40 -2.96 -30.49
C LEU A 148 -17.43 -1.86 -30.76
N TYR A 149 -17.06 -0.87 -31.57
CA TYR A 149 -17.97 0.18 -31.99
C TYR A 149 -18.03 0.28 -33.51
N THR A 150 -19.11 0.83 -34.05
CA THR A 150 -19.21 1.13 -35.48
C THR A 150 -18.78 2.58 -35.72
N GLY A 151 -17.70 2.76 -36.49
CA GLY A 151 -17.20 4.09 -36.86
C GLY A 151 -18.12 4.79 -37.89
N THR A 152 -17.80 6.05 -38.15
CA THR A 152 -18.48 6.85 -39.20
C THR A 152 -18.26 6.31 -40.61
N ASP A 153 -17.25 5.46 -40.78
CA ASP A 153 -16.97 4.71 -42.02
C ASP A 153 -17.83 3.46 -42.20
N GLY A 154 -18.73 3.18 -41.25
CA GLY A 154 -19.59 1.99 -41.22
C GLY A 154 -18.88 0.68 -40.85
N ARG A 155 -17.58 0.74 -40.48
CA ARG A 155 -16.80 -0.44 -40.11
C ARG A 155 -16.78 -0.62 -38.58
N ARG A 156 -16.52 -1.87 -38.16
CA ARG A 156 -16.32 -2.20 -36.76
C ARG A 156 -14.88 -1.92 -36.40
N HIS A 157 -14.68 -1.21 -35.29
CA HIS A 157 -13.40 -0.88 -34.71
C HIS A 157 -13.37 -1.34 -33.25
N GLU A 158 -12.17 -1.64 -32.79
CA GLU A 158 -11.91 -1.89 -31.38
C GLU A 158 -11.78 -0.56 -30.62
N ILE A 159 -12.18 -0.54 -29.36
CA ILE A 159 -12.03 0.66 -28.55
C ILE A 159 -10.56 1.01 -28.35
N PRO A 160 -10.16 2.30 -28.43
CA PRO A 160 -8.85 2.72 -27.96
C PRO A 160 -8.70 2.38 -26.48
N GLU A 161 -7.67 1.59 -26.15
CA GLU A 161 -7.49 1.01 -24.81
C GLU A 161 -7.32 2.07 -23.73
N ASN A 162 -6.64 3.16 -24.03
CA ASN A 162 -6.48 4.31 -23.13
C ASN A 162 -7.80 4.95 -22.72
N ILE A 163 -8.79 4.99 -23.61
CA ILE A 163 -10.12 5.52 -23.30
C ILE A 163 -10.86 4.57 -22.38
N LEU A 164 -10.80 3.28 -22.64
CA LEU A 164 -11.38 2.25 -21.79
C LEU A 164 -10.77 2.31 -20.38
N ASP A 165 -9.45 2.35 -20.29
CA ASP A 165 -8.73 2.47 -19.03
C ASP A 165 -9.15 3.73 -18.25
N ALA A 166 -9.14 4.88 -18.93
CA ALA A 166 -9.47 6.16 -18.29
C ALA A 166 -10.88 6.16 -17.69
N VAL A 167 -11.86 5.62 -18.41
CA VAL A 167 -13.24 5.55 -17.93
C VAL A 167 -13.35 4.60 -16.74
N ILE A 168 -12.86 3.37 -16.86
CA ILE A 168 -13.04 2.33 -15.84
C ILE A 168 -12.23 2.64 -14.59
N THR A 169 -10.95 3.01 -14.74
CA THR A 169 -10.09 3.30 -13.57
C THR A 169 -10.56 4.52 -12.80
N THR A 170 -11.05 5.56 -13.51
CA THR A 170 -11.64 6.74 -12.87
C THR A 170 -12.94 6.42 -12.14
N LEU A 171 -13.83 5.63 -12.75
CA LEU A 171 -15.08 5.21 -12.10
C LEU A 171 -14.80 4.48 -10.79
N ILE A 172 -13.83 3.56 -10.80
CA ILE A 172 -13.41 2.82 -9.61
C ILE A 172 -12.78 3.76 -8.57
N ALA A 173 -11.94 4.72 -8.99
CA ALA A 173 -11.34 5.70 -8.09
C ALA A 173 -12.39 6.60 -7.41
N VAL A 174 -13.42 7.03 -8.14
CA VAL A 174 -14.55 7.79 -7.57
C VAL A 174 -15.28 7.00 -6.48
N HIS A 175 -15.43 5.69 -6.64
CA HIS A 175 -16.01 4.83 -5.62
C HIS A 175 -15.22 4.89 -4.29
N ASP A 176 -13.89 4.81 -4.37
CA ASP A 176 -13.02 4.95 -3.19
C ASP A 176 -13.03 6.38 -2.62
N LEU A 177 -12.97 7.41 -3.48
CA LEU A 177 -13.03 8.81 -3.07
C LEU A 177 -14.30 9.15 -2.28
N LYS A 178 -15.40 8.46 -2.54
CA LYS A 178 -16.66 8.59 -1.80
C LYS A 178 -16.71 7.76 -0.51
N GLY A 179 -15.64 7.05 -0.15
CA GLY A 179 -15.58 6.22 1.05
C GLY A 179 -16.45 4.96 0.97
N HIS A 180 -16.70 4.44 -0.23
CA HIS A 180 -17.49 3.23 -0.44
C HIS A 180 -16.69 1.93 -0.29
N GLY A 181 -15.43 2.00 0.18
CA GLY A 181 -14.64 0.83 0.49
C GLY A 181 -15.20 0.02 1.67
N ALA A 182 -14.61 -1.14 1.94
CA ALA A 182 -14.99 -1.99 3.06
C ALA A 182 -14.99 -1.16 4.37
N ASN A 183 -16.03 -1.33 5.17
CA ASN A 183 -16.25 -0.59 6.42
C ASN A 183 -16.34 0.93 6.28
N GLY A 184 -16.71 1.45 5.11
CA GLY A 184 -16.78 2.89 4.83
C GLY A 184 -15.42 3.59 4.79
N ILE A 185 -14.34 2.85 4.67
CA ILE A 185 -12.98 3.37 4.71
C ILE A 185 -12.48 3.61 3.27
N ARG A 186 -11.76 4.70 3.07
CA ARG A 186 -10.96 4.90 1.86
C ARG A 186 -9.72 4.02 1.93
N ASN A 187 -9.47 3.25 0.88
CA ASN A 187 -8.33 2.33 0.79
C ASN A 187 -7.14 2.93 0.05
N SER A 188 -7.35 4.01 -0.70
CA SER A 188 -6.27 4.88 -1.15
C SER A 188 -5.98 5.95 -0.09
N ARG A 189 -4.69 6.23 0.14
CA ARG A 189 -4.29 7.38 0.95
C ARG A 189 -4.70 8.66 0.22
N THR A 190 -5.42 9.56 0.91
CA THR A 190 -5.52 10.94 0.45
C THR A 190 -4.24 11.64 0.79
N GLY A 191 -3.61 12.27 -0.18
CA GLY A 191 -2.64 13.29 0.09
C GLY A 191 -3.29 14.37 0.96
N SER A 192 -2.77 14.59 2.14
CA SER A 192 -3.04 15.79 2.93
C SER A 192 -2.15 16.89 2.44
#